data_43ee2a273e63a75eafbde367f9ea9848
#
_entry.id   43ee2a273e63a75eafbde367f9ea9848
#
_cell.length_a   1.000
_cell.length_b   1.000
_cell.length_c   1.000
_cell.angle_alpha   90.00
_cell.angle_beta   90.00
_cell.angle_gamma   90.00
#
_symmetry.space_group_name_H-M   'P 1'
#
loop_
_entity.id
_entity.type
_entity.pdbx_description
1 polymer ?
#
loop_
_entity_poly.entity_id
_entity_poly.type
_entity_poly.pdbx_seq_one_letter_code
_entity_poly.pdbx_strand_id
1 'polypeptide(L)'
;MVNAARITAAELFEKQQDRLELRWLAGQKDGARRVLEAVETVARRPSLAGYLNAIYPNRVQILGTEELSWLDGLDARQRWETIQKIMDYRPLALVISKGQTCPEDLRIAAEESETPLWVSPRRGHELLNHLQYVLARTLAPRVTLHGVFLEIYSIGV
;
A
#
# COMPACT_ATOMS: atom_id res chain seq x y z
N MET A 1 18.12 -18.71 -10.49
CA MET A 1 18.35 -17.40 -9.89
C MET A 1 17.02 -16.72 -9.62
N VAL A 2 16.80 -16.26 -8.41
CA VAL A 2 15.56 -15.57 -8.02
C VAL A 2 15.82 -14.07 -8.09
N ASN A 3 15.10 -13.38 -8.98
CA ASN A 3 15.10 -11.93 -9.00
C ASN A 3 14.05 -11.43 -8.03
N ALA A 4 14.45 -10.53 -7.13
CA ALA A 4 13.51 -9.89 -6.22
C ALA A 4 12.53 -9.03 -7.03
N ALA A 5 11.25 -9.35 -6.95
CA ALA A 5 10.22 -8.55 -7.58
C ALA A 5 10.04 -7.27 -6.76
N ARG A 6 9.75 -6.19 -7.45
CA ARG A 6 9.54 -4.89 -6.81
C ARG A 6 8.52 -4.07 -7.58
N ILE A 7 7.94 -3.11 -6.90
CA ILE A 7 7.02 -2.14 -7.49
C ILE A 7 7.25 -0.78 -6.84
N THR A 8 7.22 0.27 -7.64
CA THR A 8 7.23 1.64 -7.12
C THR A 8 5.83 2.15 -6.87
N ALA A 9 5.71 3.19 -6.05
CA ALA A 9 4.42 3.84 -5.82
C ALA A 9 3.81 4.36 -7.14
N ALA A 10 4.64 4.94 -8.00
CA ALA A 10 4.18 5.42 -9.31
C ALA A 10 3.64 4.29 -10.17
N GLU A 11 4.35 3.16 -10.22
CA GLU A 11 3.90 1.99 -10.99
C GLU A 11 2.58 1.43 -10.47
N LEU A 12 2.44 1.31 -9.17
CA LEU A 12 1.20 0.84 -8.55
C LEU A 12 0.05 1.80 -8.86
N PHE A 13 0.29 3.10 -8.71
CA PHE A 13 -0.70 4.12 -9.02
C PHE A 13 -1.16 4.03 -10.49
N GLU A 14 -0.22 4.03 -11.42
CA GLU A 14 -0.53 3.99 -12.86
C GLU A 14 -1.30 2.74 -13.25
N LYS A 15 -0.90 1.58 -12.73
CA LYS A 15 -1.55 0.31 -13.04
C LYS A 15 -2.96 0.20 -12.48
N GLN A 16 -3.22 0.85 -11.34
CA GLN A 16 -4.49 0.74 -10.65
C GLN A 16 -5.37 2.00 -10.75
N GLN A 17 -4.86 3.05 -11.37
CA GLN A 17 -5.54 4.34 -11.44
C GLN A 17 -6.96 4.23 -12.01
N ASP A 18 -7.11 3.58 -13.13
CA ASP A 18 -8.41 3.49 -13.81
C ASP A 18 -9.37 2.58 -13.05
N ARG A 19 -8.89 1.44 -12.59
CA ARG A 19 -9.74 0.45 -11.91
C ARG A 19 -10.22 0.93 -10.55
N LEU A 20 -9.35 1.57 -9.78
CA LEU A 20 -9.67 2.07 -8.45
C LEU A 20 -10.02 3.54 -8.44
N GLU A 21 -9.98 4.18 -9.58
CA GLU A 21 -10.25 5.61 -9.74
C GLU A 21 -9.40 6.45 -8.77
N LEU A 22 -8.10 6.12 -8.73
CA LEU A 22 -7.17 6.79 -7.83
C LEU A 22 -6.86 8.21 -8.28
N ARG A 23 -6.75 9.09 -7.29
CA ARG A 23 -6.28 10.45 -7.50
C ARG A 23 -5.18 10.75 -6.49
N TRP A 24 -4.11 11.35 -6.96
CA TRP A 24 -2.96 11.69 -6.11
C TRP A 24 -3.21 13.01 -5.38
N LEU A 25 -3.10 13.01 -4.05
CA LEU A 25 -3.35 14.19 -3.22
C LEU A 25 -2.07 14.83 -2.72
N ALA A 26 -1.06 14.07 -2.36
CA ALA A 26 0.17 14.58 -1.74
C ALA A 26 1.31 13.57 -1.89
N GLY A 27 2.54 14.03 -1.65
CA GLY A 27 3.72 13.18 -1.62
C GLY A 27 4.12 12.63 -2.98
N GLN A 28 3.81 13.30 -4.07
CA GLN A 28 4.07 12.79 -5.41
C GLN A 28 5.53 12.94 -5.84
N LYS A 29 6.17 14.04 -5.50
CA LYS A 29 7.46 14.42 -6.07
C LYS A 29 8.51 13.30 -5.93
N ASP A 30 8.98 13.01 -4.74
CA ASP A 30 9.92 11.91 -4.51
C ASP A 30 9.23 10.65 -4.00
N GLY A 31 8.05 10.80 -3.41
CA GLY A 31 7.24 9.66 -2.96
C GLY A 31 6.89 8.70 -4.08
N ALA A 32 6.71 9.20 -5.31
CA ALA A 32 6.44 8.36 -6.47
C ALA A 32 7.52 7.30 -6.70
N ARG A 33 8.74 7.55 -6.27
CA ARG A 33 9.89 6.66 -6.42
C ARG A 33 10.02 5.64 -5.30
N ARG A 34 9.19 5.69 -4.27
CA ARG A 34 9.23 4.70 -3.20
C ARG A 34 9.04 3.31 -3.76
N VAL A 35 9.82 2.37 -3.24
CA VAL A 35 9.84 0.99 -3.74
C VAL A 35 9.38 0.03 -2.66
N LEU A 36 8.54 -0.90 -3.04
CA LEU A 36 8.19 -2.06 -2.24
C LEU A 36 8.82 -3.28 -2.89
N GLU A 37 9.68 -3.95 -2.18
CA GLU A 37 10.36 -5.16 -2.65
C GLU A 37 9.77 -6.40 -1.99
N ALA A 38 9.77 -7.49 -2.73
CA ALA A 38 9.50 -8.80 -2.16
C ALA A 38 10.70 -9.16 -1.28
N VAL A 39 10.49 -9.16 0.01
CA VAL A 39 11.50 -9.62 0.95
C VAL A 39 11.16 -11.05 1.32
N GLU A 40 12.19 -11.91 1.38
CA GLU A 40 12.01 -13.28 1.81
C GLU A 40 11.18 -13.36 3.09
N THR A 41 10.20 -14.18 3.05
CA THR A 41 9.17 -14.30 4.06
C THR A 41 9.72 -14.61 5.44
N VAL A 42 9.65 -13.65 6.30
CA VAL A 42 9.60 -13.93 7.72
C VAL A 42 8.13 -14.24 8.05
N ALA A 43 7.88 -15.37 8.69
CA ALA A 43 6.54 -15.91 8.94
C ALA A 43 5.59 -15.05 9.78
N ARG A 44 5.87 -13.81 10.05
CA ARG A 44 5.07 -12.90 10.87
C ARG A 44 4.96 -11.49 10.31
N ARG A 45 5.01 -11.35 9.01
CA ARG A 45 4.89 -10.02 8.41
C ARG A 45 3.45 -9.57 8.36
N PRO A 46 3.20 -8.28 8.64
CA PRO A 46 1.90 -7.70 8.36
C PRO A 46 1.59 -7.81 6.87
N SER A 47 0.33 -7.85 6.52
CA SER A 47 -0.08 -7.88 5.12
C SER A 47 0.43 -6.63 4.38
N LEU A 48 0.67 -6.77 3.09
CA LEU A 48 1.22 -5.68 2.27
C LEU A 48 0.25 -4.51 2.13
N ALA A 49 -1.04 -4.81 2.16
CA ALA A 49 -2.09 -3.79 2.17
C ALA A 49 -3.09 -4.10 3.28
N GLY A 50 -3.61 -3.10 3.93
CA GLY A 50 -4.57 -3.29 5.00
C GLY A 50 -5.00 -2.01 5.67
N TYR A 51 -5.86 -2.16 6.65
CA TYR A 51 -6.33 -1.05 7.46
C TYR A 51 -5.25 -0.58 8.44
N LEU A 52 -5.43 0.63 8.93
CA LEU A 52 -4.50 1.24 9.88
C LEU A 52 -4.34 0.36 11.11
N ASN A 53 -3.11 -0.03 11.39
CA ASN A 53 -2.76 -0.82 12.55
C ASN A 53 -1.52 -0.22 13.22
N ALA A 54 -1.67 0.22 14.45
CA ALA A 54 -0.61 0.88 15.20
C ALA A 54 0.55 -0.06 15.57
N ILE A 55 0.29 -1.36 15.63
CA ILE A 55 1.30 -2.34 16.04
C ILE A 55 2.05 -2.90 14.82
N TYR A 56 1.31 -3.26 13.78
CA TYR A 56 1.85 -3.84 12.56
C TYR A 56 1.36 -3.06 11.35
N PRO A 57 2.03 -1.97 11.01
CA PRO A 57 1.59 -1.16 9.88
C PRO A 57 1.75 -1.93 8.57
N ASN A 58 0.79 -1.74 7.71
CA ASN A 58 0.83 -2.30 6.36
C ASN A 58 1.66 -1.40 5.44
N ARG A 59 2.18 -1.97 4.37
CA ARG A 59 2.96 -1.19 3.39
C ARG A 59 2.06 -0.25 2.58
N VAL A 60 0.82 -0.62 2.37
CA VAL A 60 -0.21 0.26 1.84
C VAL A 60 -1.31 0.35 2.88
N GLN A 61 -1.51 1.55 3.43
CA GLN A 61 -2.50 1.79 4.47
C GLN A 61 -3.78 2.33 3.85
N ILE A 62 -4.90 1.74 4.21
CA ILE A 62 -6.20 2.20 3.79
C ILE A 62 -6.83 2.97 4.95
N LEU A 63 -7.21 4.20 4.67
CA LEU A 63 -7.84 5.08 5.64
C LEU A 63 -9.33 5.17 5.30
N GLY A 64 -10.11 4.36 5.99
CA GLY A 64 -11.56 4.33 5.84
C GLY A 64 -12.25 5.26 6.82
N THR A 65 -13.57 5.16 6.87
CA THR A 65 -14.40 5.98 7.76
C THR A 65 -13.98 5.80 9.23
N GLU A 66 -13.73 4.56 9.63
CA GLU A 66 -13.37 4.26 11.02
C GLU A 66 -12.01 4.85 11.38
N GLU A 67 -11.02 4.70 10.50
CA GLU A 67 -9.67 5.21 10.73
C GLU A 67 -9.64 6.74 10.78
N LEU A 68 -10.34 7.39 9.86
CA LEU A 68 -10.43 8.84 9.84
C LEU A 68 -11.22 9.38 11.04
N SER A 69 -12.28 8.71 11.45
CA SER A 69 -13.03 9.06 12.65
C SER A 69 -12.21 8.90 13.91
N TRP A 70 -11.43 7.84 13.98
CA TRP A 70 -10.53 7.61 15.10
C TRP A 70 -9.48 8.72 15.20
N LEU A 71 -8.86 9.09 14.10
CA LEU A 71 -7.91 10.22 14.06
C LEU A 71 -8.56 11.52 14.50
N ASP A 72 -9.79 11.76 14.05
CA ASP A 72 -10.55 12.97 14.36
C ASP A 72 -10.90 13.06 15.85
N GLY A 73 -11.05 11.92 16.51
CA GLY A 73 -11.34 11.84 17.95
C GLY A 73 -10.14 12.05 18.87
N LEU A 74 -8.94 12.07 18.33
CA LEU A 74 -7.72 12.31 19.12
C LEU A 74 -7.55 13.81 19.40
N ASP A 75 -6.93 14.14 20.55
CA ASP A 75 -6.52 15.52 20.79
C ASP A 75 -5.40 15.93 19.83
N ALA A 76 -5.12 17.23 19.75
CA ALA A 76 -4.18 17.78 18.77
C ALA A 76 -2.77 17.14 18.89
N ARG A 77 -2.30 16.88 20.10
CA ARG A 77 -1.00 16.27 20.33
C ARG A 77 -0.96 14.79 19.93
N GLN A 78 -1.94 14.03 20.38
CA GLN A 78 -2.05 12.60 20.04
C GLN A 78 -2.22 12.40 18.54
N ARG A 79 -3.01 13.25 17.91
CA ARG A 79 -3.23 13.24 16.47
C ARG A 79 -1.94 13.49 15.72
N TRP A 80 -1.19 14.52 16.12
CA TRP A 80 0.09 14.82 15.50
C TRP A 80 1.09 13.65 15.65
N GLU A 81 1.23 13.13 16.86
CA GLU A 81 2.12 12.00 17.14
C GLU A 81 1.75 10.77 16.32
N THR A 82 0.46 10.48 16.19
CA THR A 82 -0.04 9.35 15.40
C THR A 82 0.28 9.52 13.91
N ILE A 83 0.03 10.70 13.37
CA ILE A 83 0.33 11.00 11.97
C ILE A 83 1.83 10.87 11.71
N GLN A 84 2.67 11.38 12.61
CA GLN A 84 4.11 11.25 12.46
C GLN A 84 4.56 9.78 12.50
N LYS A 85 3.99 8.96 13.36
CA LYS A 85 4.28 7.52 13.39
C LYS A 85 3.92 6.85 12.08
N ILE A 86 2.77 7.18 11.51
CA ILE A 86 2.36 6.62 10.21
C ILE A 86 3.41 6.97 9.14
N MET A 87 3.86 8.22 9.11
CA MET A 87 4.87 8.65 8.14
C MET A 87 6.25 8.00 8.39
N ASP A 88 6.62 7.80 9.64
CA ASP A 88 7.89 7.18 10.02
C ASP A 88 8.00 5.72 9.58
N TYR A 89 6.89 5.01 9.47
CA TYR A 89 6.87 3.67 8.94
C TYR A 89 7.17 3.61 7.45
N ARG A 90 7.17 4.74 6.77
CA ARG A 90 7.47 4.86 5.34
C ARG A 90 6.60 3.93 4.49
N PRO A 91 5.27 4.01 4.59
CA PRO A 91 4.41 3.20 3.75
C PRO A 91 4.64 3.53 2.27
N LEU A 92 4.37 2.57 1.41
CA LEU A 92 4.42 2.81 -0.03
C LEU A 92 3.38 3.84 -0.45
N ALA A 93 2.19 3.75 0.15
CA ALA A 93 1.11 4.70 -0.08
C ALA A 93 0.08 4.66 1.04
N LEU A 94 -0.63 5.76 1.20
CA LEU A 94 -1.84 5.88 2.01
C LEU A 94 -3.01 6.09 1.05
N VAL A 95 -4.12 5.38 1.24
CA VAL A 95 -5.28 5.48 0.36
C VAL A 95 -6.53 5.79 1.18
N ILE A 96 -7.13 6.94 0.90
CA ILE A 96 -8.40 7.32 1.51
C ILE A 96 -9.54 6.70 0.69
N SER A 97 -10.43 5.98 1.36
CA SER A 97 -11.56 5.31 0.72
C SER A 97 -12.81 6.19 0.64
N LYS A 98 -13.77 5.76 -0.17
CA LYS A 98 -15.10 6.39 -0.32
C LYS A 98 -15.08 7.86 -0.73
N GLY A 99 -14.00 8.34 -1.32
CA GLY A 99 -13.89 9.74 -1.71
C GLY A 99 -13.95 10.73 -0.55
N GLN A 100 -13.62 10.29 0.66
CA GLN A 100 -13.70 11.12 1.85
C GLN A 100 -12.72 12.28 1.78
N THR A 101 -13.07 13.37 2.46
CA THR A 101 -12.21 14.55 2.54
C THR A 101 -10.95 14.22 3.33
N CYS A 102 -9.79 14.50 2.77
CA CYS A 102 -8.51 14.33 3.45
C CYS A 102 -8.34 15.40 4.52
N PRO A 103 -8.05 15.01 5.77
CA PRO A 103 -7.67 15.98 6.79
C PRO A 103 -6.43 16.78 6.36
N GLU A 104 -6.46 18.07 6.56
CA GLU A 104 -5.38 18.96 6.10
C GLU A 104 -4.04 18.65 6.76
N ASP A 105 -4.02 18.34 8.04
CA ASP A 105 -2.79 17.97 8.74
C ASP A 105 -2.17 16.67 8.21
N LEU A 106 -3.00 15.71 7.84
CA LEU A 106 -2.54 14.48 7.20
C LEU A 106 -1.94 14.76 5.82
N ARG A 107 -2.59 15.60 5.04
CA ARG A 107 -2.10 16.00 3.71
C ARG A 107 -0.76 16.71 3.80
N ILE A 108 -0.64 17.66 4.72
CA ILE A 108 0.61 18.40 4.94
C ILE A 108 1.74 17.45 5.37
N ALA A 109 1.47 16.56 6.32
CA ALA A 109 2.45 15.60 6.79
C ALA A 109 2.90 14.65 5.67
N ALA A 110 1.97 14.21 4.84
CA ALA A 110 2.28 13.37 3.68
C ALA A 110 3.16 14.12 2.67
N GLU A 111 2.84 15.37 2.41
CA GLU A 111 3.65 16.20 1.50
C GLU A 111 5.06 16.42 2.03
N GLU A 112 5.20 16.81 3.30
CA GLU A 112 6.49 17.06 3.93
C GLU A 112 7.37 15.82 4.02
N SER A 113 6.78 14.66 4.29
CA SER A 113 7.50 13.37 4.39
C SER A 113 7.64 12.66 3.04
N GLU A 114 7.08 13.24 1.99
CA GLU A 114 7.05 12.64 0.66
C GLU A 114 6.42 11.24 0.67
N THR A 115 5.34 11.09 1.43
CA THR A 115 4.56 9.87 1.50
C THR A 115 3.41 9.95 0.49
N PRO A 116 3.33 9.03 -0.46
CA PRO A 116 2.21 9.03 -1.41
C PRO A 116 0.87 8.94 -0.70
N LEU A 117 -0.01 9.88 -0.99
CA LEU A 117 -1.36 9.94 -0.43
C LEU A 117 -2.36 10.02 -1.57
N TRP A 118 -3.21 9.01 -1.68
CA TRP A 118 -4.20 8.88 -2.74
C TRP A 118 -5.61 8.86 -2.16
N VAL A 119 -6.58 9.17 -3.00
CA VAL A 119 -8.00 9.00 -2.68
C VAL A 119 -8.66 8.16 -3.77
N SER A 120 -9.60 7.33 -3.36
CA SER A 120 -10.43 6.51 -4.25
C SER A 120 -11.88 6.61 -3.82
N PRO A 121 -12.86 6.64 -4.76
CA PRO A 121 -14.27 6.56 -4.40
C PRO A 121 -14.69 5.16 -3.97
N ARG A 122 -13.84 4.16 -4.16
CA ARG A 122 -14.12 2.77 -3.81
C ARG A 122 -14.17 2.59 -2.30
N ARG A 123 -14.88 1.55 -1.86
CA ARG A 123 -14.97 1.19 -0.44
C ARG A 123 -13.67 0.60 0.06
N GLY A 124 -13.42 0.78 1.36
CA GLY A 124 -12.17 0.31 1.98
C GLY A 124 -11.89 -1.16 1.77
N HIS A 125 -12.89 -2.04 1.92
CA HIS A 125 -12.69 -3.47 1.73
C HIS A 125 -12.46 -3.85 0.26
N GLU A 126 -13.03 -3.11 -0.69
CA GLU A 126 -12.75 -3.32 -2.12
C GLU A 126 -11.29 -2.96 -2.44
N LEU A 127 -10.84 -1.83 -1.91
CA LEU A 127 -9.44 -1.40 -2.03
C LEU A 127 -8.50 -2.43 -1.42
N LEU A 128 -8.80 -2.86 -0.20
CA LEU A 128 -8.00 -3.84 0.52
C LEU A 128 -7.86 -5.14 -0.27
N ASN A 129 -8.97 -5.72 -0.67
CA ASN A 129 -8.97 -6.99 -1.38
C ASN A 129 -8.22 -6.91 -2.70
N HIS A 130 -8.47 -5.85 -3.46
CA HIS A 130 -7.82 -5.67 -4.75
C HIS A 130 -6.33 -5.42 -4.62
N LEU A 131 -5.93 -4.53 -3.72
CA LEU A 131 -4.51 -4.20 -3.52
C LEU A 131 -3.73 -5.39 -2.95
N GLN A 132 -4.31 -6.14 -2.02
CA GLN A 132 -3.69 -7.37 -1.53
C GLN A 132 -3.43 -8.36 -2.66
N TYR A 133 -4.41 -8.55 -3.51
CA TYR A 133 -4.29 -9.44 -4.66
C TYR A 133 -3.20 -8.97 -5.64
N VAL A 134 -3.22 -7.70 -6.00
CA VAL A 134 -2.27 -7.11 -6.95
C VAL A 134 -0.84 -7.18 -6.40
N LEU A 135 -0.65 -6.79 -5.14
CA LEU A 135 0.67 -6.79 -4.51
C LEU A 135 1.21 -8.22 -4.35
N ALA A 136 0.37 -9.15 -3.94
CA ALA A 136 0.75 -10.55 -3.82
C ALA A 136 1.24 -11.11 -5.15
N ARG A 137 0.52 -10.82 -6.23
CA ARG A 137 0.92 -11.25 -7.57
C ARG A 137 2.20 -10.58 -8.06
N THR A 138 2.28 -9.28 -7.89
CA THR A 138 3.41 -8.48 -8.37
C THR A 138 4.70 -8.86 -7.65
N LEU A 139 4.60 -9.14 -6.35
CA LEU A 139 5.75 -9.44 -5.50
C LEU A 139 6.01 -10.94 -5.32
N ALA A 140 5.26 -11.80 -5.99
CA ALA A 140 5.49 -13.24 -5.95
C ALA A 140 6.89 -13.56 -6.49
N PRO A 141 7.62 -14.47 -5.83
CA PRO A 141 8.92 -14.89 -6.32
C PRO A 141 8.80 -15.48 -7.72
N ARG A 142 9.66 -15.03 -8.63
CA ARG A 142 9.73 -15.57 -9.99
C ARG A 142 10.95 -16.46 -10.09
N VAL A 143 10.70 -17.74 -10.31
CA VAL A 143 11.76 -18.73 -10.54
C VAL A 143 11.63 -19.21 -11.97
N THR A 144 12.76 -19.23 -12.67
CA THR A 144 12.79 -19.79 -14.03
C THR A 144 12.93 -21.30 -13.93
N LEU A 145 11.89 -22.04 -14.34
CA LEU A 145 11.81 -23.48 -14.24
C LEU A 145 11.93 -24.14 -15.62
N HIS A 146 12.96 -23.79 -16.38
CA HIS A 146 13.17 -24.37 -17.70
C HIS A 146 13.39 -25.89 -17.62
N GLY A 147 12.65 -26.63 -18.43
CA GLY A 147 12.75 -28.09 -18.52
C GLY A 147 11.90 -28.82 -17.50
N VAL A 148 11.98 -28.45 -16.25
CA VAL A 148 11.20 -29.08 -15.17
C VAL A 148 9.70 -28.95 -15.39
N PHE A 149 9.28 -27.84 -15.91
CA PHE A 149 7.89 -27.56 -16.20
C PHE A 149 7.31 -28.50 -17.27
N LEU A 150 8.11 -28.81 -18.29
CA LEU A 150 7.69 -29.73 -19.35
C LEU A 150 7.52 -31.15 -18.84
N GLU A 151 8.36 -31.60 -17.93
CA GLU A 151 8.23 -32.93 -17.30
C GLU A 151 6.95 -33.06 -16.50
N ILE A 152 6.57 -32.02 -15.77
CA ILE A 152 5.31 -31.98 -15.01
C ILE A 152 4.13 -32.16 -15.96
N TYR A 153 4.13 -31.50 -17.09
CA TYR A 153 3.07 -31.63 -18.09
C TYR A 153 3.00 -33.03 -18.68
N SER A 154 4.13 -33.65 -18.91
CA SER A 154 4.17 -35.02 -19.44
C SER A 154 3.59 -36.04 -18.47
N ILE A 155 3.75 -35.80 -17.20
CA ILE A 155 3.29 -36.71 -16.15
C ILE A 155 1.84 -36.45 -15.80
N GLY A 156 1.39 -35.22 -15.92
CA GLY A 156 0.07 -34.77 -15.51
C GLY A 156 -1.10 -35.14 -16.41
N VAL A 157 -0.86 -35.88 -17.42
CA VAL A 157 -1.91 -36.25 -18.40
C VAL A 157 -2.58 -37.55 -18.07
#